data_a9ca2250da0fba9e27b36406a65e14cf
#
_entry.id   a9ca2250da0fba9e27b36406a65e14cf
#
_cell.length_a   1.000
_cell.length_b   1.000
_cell.length_c   1.000
_cell.angle_alpha   90.00
_cell.angle_beta   90.00
_cell.angle_gamma   90.00
#
_symmetry.space_group_name_H-M   'P 1'
#
loop_
_entity.id
_entity.type
_entity.pdbx_description
1 polymer ?
#
loop_
_entity_poly.entity_id
_entity_poly.type
_entity_poly.pdbx_seq_one_letter_code
_entity_poly.pdbx_strand_id
1 'polypeptide(L)'
;YKRQDYNLPSTTGYDKMRVNLASIENKGVELSLTATPVRTRDFNWSTTVNWWKNDNKILDLAREDYINSAWLIAAGKPAGLFYGYKNLGVYEYDASNAWTQDYKTRLTPVFKRDNEGNVVIGLNGQPTLEKYLNPDGTEYTGKIAQMKVNGVVAGGGDVIWYNKPNENGELDGVINSNDQTELGKANPDWFGSWGNTLTYKDFSLSFNFYVSWGGQVWNDLKRYYCSWGGNTHK
;
A
#
# COMPACT_ATOMS: atom_id res chain seq x y z
N TYR A 1 9.03 16.66 -20.26
CA TYR A 1 10.39 16.49 -19.69
C TYR A 1 10.41 17.03 -18.27
N LYS A 2 10.82 16.19 -17.30
CA LYS A 2 10.96 16.62 -15.89
C LYS A 2 12.43 16.90 -15.62
N ARG A 3 12.75 18.13 -15.24
CA ARG A 3 14.10 18.52 -14.82
C ARG A 3 14.35 18.02 -13.40
N GLN A 4 15.47 17.34 -13.19
CA GLN A 4 15.94 16.90 -11.86
C GLN A 4 17.38 17.36 -11.65
N ASP A 5 17.74 17.50 -10.38
CA ASP A 5 19.12 17.77 -9.99
C ASP A 5 19.93 16.47 -10.09
N TYR A 6 20.99 16.49 -10.86
CA TYR A 6 21.96 15.42 -11.00
C TYR A 6 23.23 15.80 -10.25
N ASN A 7 23.65 14.98 -9.31
CA ASN A 7 24.88 15.23 -8.57
C ASN A 7 26.09 15.00 -9.48
N LEU A 8 26.98 15.98 -9.53
CA LEU A 8 28.19 15.90 -10.31
C LEU A 8 29.36 15.41 -9.43
N PRO A 9 30.37 14.75 -10.03
CA PRO A 9 31.60 14.45 -9.31
C PRO A 9 32.26 15.75 -8.79
N SER A 10 32.84 15.70 -7.61
CA SER A 10 33.50 16.86 -6.96
C SER A 10 34.63 17.49 -7.80
N THR A 11 35.15 16.75 -8.76
CA THR A 11 36.17 17.22 -9.72
C THR A 11 35.67 18.27 -10.70
N THR A 12 34.35 18.42 -10.86
CA THR A 12 33.76 19.39 -11.80
C THR A 12 33.62 20.80 -11.24
N GLY A 13 33.81 20.99 -9.92
CA GLY A 13 33.63 22.27 -9.24
C GLY A 13 32.17 22.70 -9.06
N TYR A 14 31.20 21.85 -9.43
CA TYR A 14 29.76 22.05 -9.25
C TYR A 14 29.17 20.85 -8.52
N ASP A 15 28.27 21.11 -7.55
CA ASP A 15 27.62 20.05 -6.80
C ASP A 15 26.52 19.36 -7.61
N LYS A 16 25.77 20.14 -8.40
CA LYS A 16 24.58 19.68 -9.09
C LYS A 16 24.40 20.33 -10.43
N MET A 17 23.84 19.58 -11.37
CA MET A 17 23.40 20.07 -12.66
C MET A 17 21.93 19.72 -12.89
N ARG A 18 21.13 20.65 -13.41
CA ARG A 18 19.74 20.37 -13.82
C ARG A 18 19.70 19.79 -15.23
N VAL A 19 19.25 18.56 -15.32
CA VAL A 19 19.15 17.84 -16.58
C VAL A 19 17.76 17.23 -16.75
N ASN A 20 17.39 16.93 -17.98
CA ASN A 20 16.19 16.16 -18.29
C ASN A 20 16.52 14.67 -18.09
N LEU A 21 16.14 14.12 -16.95
CA LEU A 21 16.48 12.73 -16.56
C LEU A 21 15.38 11.73 -16.87
N ALA A 22 14.20 12.17 -17.27
CA ALA A 22 13.08 11.27 -17.50
C ALA A 22 12.14 11.79 -18.59
N SER A 23 11.57 10.89 -19.37
CA SER A 23 10.41 11.11 -20.20
C SER A 23 9.19 10.42 -19.59
N ILE A 24 8.03 11.11 -19.59
CA ILE A 24 6.77 10.61 -19.06
C ILE A 24 5.72 10.72 -20.17
N GLU A 25 5.03 9.64 -20.41
CA GLU A 25 3.86 9.58 -21.29
C GLU A 25 2.61 9.71 -20.43
N ASN A 26 1.63 10.49 -20.91
CA ASN A 26 0.28 10.54 -20.34
C ASN A 26 -0.71 10.19 -21.45
N LYS A 27 -1.59 9.26 -21.19
CA LYS A 27 -2.68 8.84 -22.08
C LYS A 27 -3.98 8.86 -21.31
N GLY A 28 -5.00 9.47 -21.90
CA GLY A 28 -6.27 9.59 -21.23
C GLY A 28 -7.45 9.57 -22.18
N VAL A 29 -8.61 9.35 -21.59
CA VAL A 29 -9.93 9.44 -22.24
C VAL A 29 -10.80 10.33 -21.38
N GLU A 30 -11.53 11.25 -22.05
CA GLU A 30 -12.49 12.14 -21.40
C GLU A 30 -13.84 12.00 -22.09
N LEU A 31 -14.91 11.91 -21.30
CA LEU A 31 -16.28 11.86 -21.75
C LEU A 31 -17.07 12.95 -21.03
N SER A 32 -17.78 13.78 -21.77
CA SER A 32 -18.70 14.77 -21.23
C SER A 32 -20.06 14.63 -21.89
N LEU A 33 -21.10 14.51 -21.08
CA LEU A 33 -22.48 14.42 -21.52
C LEU A 33 -23.31 15.50 -20.80
N THR A 34 -23.92 16.38 -21.57
CA THR A 34 -24.85 17.37 -21.07
C THR A 34 -26.24 17.11 -21.63
N ALA A 35 -27.24 17.12 -20.77
CA ALA A 35 -28.62 16.90 -21.14
C ALA A 35 -29.54 17.87 -20.40
N THR A 36 -30.69 18.15 -20.99
CA THR A 36 -31.80 18.89 -20.35
C THR A 36 -33.00 17.95 -20.32
N PRO A 37 -33.09 17.00 -19.34
CA PRO A 37 -34.13 15.98 -19.32
C PRO A 37 -35.53 16.54 -19.18
N VAL A 38 -35.65 17.68 -18.50
CA VAL A 38 -36.97 18.34 -18.30
C VAL A 38 -36.83 19.82 -18.64
N ARG A 39 -37.70 20.28 -19.54
CA ARG A 39 -37.80 21.70 -19.88
C ARG A 39 -39.29 22.05 -20.07
N THR A 40 -39.83 22.79 -19.10
CA THR A 40 -41.21 23.30 -19.13
C THR A 40 -41.18 24.82 -19.00
N ARG A 41 -42.38 25.47 -18.99
CA ARG A 41 -42.49 26.90 -18.81
C ARG A 41 -41.92 27.36 -17.46
N ASP A 42 -42.20 26.61 -16.40
CA ASP A 42 -41.90 27.02 -15.02
C ASP A 42 -40.77 26.21 -14.40
N PHE A 43 -40.36 25.06 -15.01
CA PHE A 43 -39.32 24.19 -14.49
C PHE A 43 -38.35 23.76 -15.59
N ASN A 44 -37.06 23.90 -15.30
CA ASN A 44 -35.98 23.43 -16.17
C ASN A 44 -34.95 22.66 -15.34
N TRP A 45 -34.57 21.47 -15.82
CA TRP A 45 -33.50 20.69 -15.25
C TRP A 45 -32.43 20.43 -16.30
N SER A 46 -31.21 20.92 -16.04
CA SER A 46 -30.02 20.64 -16.83
C SER A 46 -29.06 19.82 -16.00
N THR A 47 -28.46 18.80 -16.59
CA THR A 47 -27.49 17.92 -15.95
C THR A 47 -26.29 17.70 -16.84
N THR A 48 -25.10 17.62 -16.23
CA THR A 48 -23.84 17.36 -16.92
C THR A 48 -23.09 16.26 -16.17
N VAL A 49 -22.72 15.19 -16.87
CA VAL A 49 -21.90 14.11 -16.36
C VAL A 49 -20.57 14.15 -17.10
N ASN A 50 -19.49 14.22 -16.36
CA ASN A 50 -18.13 14.09 -16.89
C ASN A 50 -17.47 12.88 -16.28
N TRP A 51 -16.72 12.17 -17.09
CA TRP A 51 -15.88 11.08 -16.68
C TRP A 51 -14.55 11.16 -17.41
N TRP A 52 -13.43 10.97 -16.67
CA TRP A 52 -12.13 10.93 -17.31
C TRP A 52 -11.17 9.98 -16.60
N LYS A 53 -10.29 9.42 -17.38
CA LYS A 53 -9.19 8.58 -16.94
C LYS A 53 -7.91 9.07 -17.57
N ASN A 54 -6.84 9.13 -16.78
CA ASN A 54 -5.51 9.47 -17.26
C ASN A 54 -4.49 8.50 -16.69
N ASP A 55 -3.86 7.70 -17.56
CA ASP A 55 -2.77 6.81 -17.21
C ASP A 55 -1.44 7.49 -17.55
N ASN A 56 -0.51 7.50 -16.61
CA ASN A 56 0.83 7.99 -16.82
C ASN A 56 1.84 6.84 -16.74
N LYS A 57 2.93 6.98 -17.48
CA LYS A 57 4.02 6.01 -17.51
C LYS A 57 5.37 6.71 -17.71
N ILE A 58 6.34 6.34 -16.89
CA ILE A 58 7.73 6.74 -17.12
C ILE A 58 8.26 5.89 -18.27
N LEU A 59 8.62 6.53 -19.39
CA LEU A 59 9.11 5.80 -20.56
C LEU A 59 10.59 5.51 -20.47
N ASP A 60 11.36 6.47 -19.97
CA ASP A 60 12.81 6.38 -19.89
C ASP A 60 13.34 7.16 -18.69
N LEU A 61 14.42 6.66 -18.13
CA LEU A 61 15.20 7.30 -17.08
C LEU A 61 16.67 7.33 -17.53
N ALA A 62 17.32 8.49 -17.40
CA ALA A 62 18.75 8.61 -17.68
C ALA A 62 19.64 7.98 -16.59
N ARG A 63 19.08 7.19 -15.69
CA ARG A 63 19.74 6.45 -14.61
C ARG A 63 18.95 5.19 -14.28
N GLU A 64 19.56 4.30 -13.48
CA GLU A 64 18.88 3.12 -12.95
C GLU A 64 17.63 3.48 -12.13
N ASP A 65 16.70 2.53 -12.04
CA ASP A 65 15.52 2.63 -11.20
C ASP A 65 15.93 2.88 -9.74
N TYR A 66 15.17 3.70 -9.03
CA TYR A 66 15.50 4.05 -7.66
C TYR A 66 14.26 4.32 -6.81
N ILE A 67 14.47 4.16 -5.50
CA ILE A 67 13.45 4.49 -4.50
C ILE A 67 13.80 5.86 -3.90
N ASN A 68 12.82 6.76 -3.91
CA ASN A 68 12.90 8.05 -3.25
C ASN A 68 11.84 8.15 -2.16
N SER A 69 12.24 7.98 -0.91
CA SER A 69 11.34 7.86 0.25
C SER A 69 10.38 6.65 0.08
N ALA A 70 9.10 6.89 -0.17
CA ALA A 70 8.08 5.87 -0.38
C ALA A 70 7.76 5.63 -1.87
N TRP A 71 8.51 6.24 -2.79
CA TRP A 71 8.18 6.27 -4.23
C TRP A 71 9.18 5.45 -5.03
N LEU A 72 8.69 4.52 -5.82
CA LEU A 72 9.49 3.88 -6.85
C LEU A 72 9.47 4.74 -8.12
N ILE A 73 10.64 5.06 -8.61
CA ILE A 73 10.85 5.75 -9.87
C ILE A 73 11.58 4.79 -10.79
N ALA A 74 10.83 4.18 -11.69
CA ALA A 74 11.28 3.10 -12.56
C ALA A 74 10.73 3.25 -13.96
N ALA A 75 11.54 2.90 -14.97
CA ALA A 75 11.08 2.84 -16.34
C ALA A 75 9.97 1.79 -16.51
N GLY A 76 8.96 2.13 -17.30
CA GLY A 76 7.80 1.27 -17.52
C GLY A 76 6.73 1.32 -16.42
N LYS A 77 6.97 2.04 -15.31
CA LYS A 77 6.04 2.17 -14.18
C LYS A 77 5.35 3.53 -14.17
N PRO A 78 4.16 3.65 -13.52
CA PRO A 78 3.53 4.95 -13.34
C PRO A 78 4.33 5.85 -12.40
N ALA A 79 4.34 7.14 -12.68
CA ALA A 79 4.85 8.11 -11.71
C ALA A 79 3.90 8.16 -10.50
N GLY A 80 4.45 8.21 -9.29
CA GLY A 80 3.65 8.20 -8.07
C GLY A 80 3.25 6.81 -7.57
N LEU A 81 4.08 5.81 -7.86
CA LEU A 81 3.95 4.45 -7.38
C LEU A 81 4.56 4.34 -5.97
N PHE A 82 3.77 3.93 -4.99
CA PHE A 82 4.25 3.62 -3.65
C PHE A 82 4.95 2.27 -3.61
N TYR A 83 6.10 2.24 -2.95
CA TYR A 83 6.93 1.04 -2.87
C TYR A 83 7.53 0.87 -1.48
N GLY A 84 7.51 -0.33 -0.96
CA GLY A 84 8.03 -0.63 0.37
C GLY A 84 7.57 -1.99 0.88
N TYR A 85 7.66 -2.18 2.18
CA TYR A 85 7.22 -3.41 2.84
C TYR A 85 5.70 -3.41 3.03
N LYS A 86 5.05 -4.52 2.67
CA LYS A 86 3.61 -4.71 2.87
C LYS A 86 3.37 -5.30 4.26
N ASN A 87 2.65 -4.57 5.09
CA ASN A 87 2.24 -5.00 6.43
C ASN A 87 1.01 -5.92 6.31
N LEU A 88 1.08 -7.11 6.96
CA LEU A 88 0.01 -8.11 7.01
C LEU A 88 -0.61 -8.22 8.41
N GLY A 89 -0.19 -7.41 9.38
CA GLY A 89 -0.63 -7.44 10.77
C GLY A 89 0.53 -7.46 11.75
N VAL A 90 0.27 -7.94 12.95
CA VAL A 90 1.24 -8.03 14.05
C VAL A 90 1.16 -9.43 14.64
N TYR A 91 2.29 -9.98 15.05
CA TYR A 91 2.33 -11.22 15.84
C TYR A 91 1.80 -10.94 17.26
N GLU A 92 0.77 -11.65 17.69
CA GLU A 92 0.18 -11.45 19.01
C GLU A 92 1.11 -11.95 20.13
N TYR A 93 1.79 -13.05 19.88
CA TYR A 93 2.73 -13.72 20.79
C TYR A 93 3.91 -14.26 20.00
N ASP A 94 5.00 -14.62 20.69
CA ASP A 94 6.17 -15.25 20.06
C ASP A 94 5.78 -16.53 19.29
N ALA A 95 4.89 -17.34 19.86
CA ALA A 95 4.37 -18.53 19.21
C ALA A 95 3.52 -18.26 17.97
N SER A 96 3.07 -17.02 17.75
CA SER A 96 2.31 -16.63 16.55
C SER A 96 3.17 -16.52 15.30
N ASN A 97 4.49 -16.45 15.44
CA ASN A 97 5.43 -16.55 14.34
C ASN A 97 5.75 -18.02 14.04
N ALA A 98 4.75 -18.73 13.54
CA ALA A 98 4.86 -20.13 13.18
C ALA A 98 4.31 -20.36 11.76
N TRP A 99 5.13 -21.00 10.93
CA TRP A 99 4.85 -21.23 9.51
C TRP A 99 5.19 -22.66 9.15
N THR A 100 4.60 -23.15 8.08
CA THR A 100 5.10 -24.37 7.41
C THR A 100 6.53 -24.17 6.94
N GLN A 101 7.29 -25.24 6.71
CA GLN A 101 8.69 -25.15 6.34
C GLN A 101 8.97 -24.39 5.03
N ASP A 102 7.99 -24.32 4.16
CA ASP A 102 8.01 -23.58 2.91
C ASP A 102 7.53 -22.12 3.04
N TYR A 103 7.24 -21.67 4.27
CA TYR A 103 6.73 -20.33 4.61
C TYR A 103 5.41 -19.93 3.93
N LYS A 104 4.73 -20.85 3.27
CA LYS A 104 3.48 -20.55 2.53
C LYS A 104 2.26 -20.45 3.42
N THR A 105 2.22 -21.22 4.50
CA THR A 105 1.05 -21.30 5.37
C THR A 105 1.42 -20.89 6.79
N ARG A 106 0.72 -19.86 7.29
CA ARG A 106 0.82 -19.47 8.70
C ARG A 106 -0.01 -20.43 9.55
N LEU A 107 0.60 -20.89 10.64
CA LEU A 107 -0.01 -21.81 11.59
C LEU A 107 -0.66 -21.02 12.73
N THR A 108 -1.73 -21.57 13.28
CA THR A 108 -2.43 -20.98 14.43
C THR A 108 -1.96 -21.67 15.72
N PRO A 109 -1.37 -20.94 16.69
CA PRO A 109 -0.99 -21.50 17.97
C PRO A 109 -2.25 -21.78 18.81
N VAL A 110 -2.30 -22.94 19.47
CA VAL A 110 -3.26 -23.28 20.51
C VAL A 110 -2.52 -23.31 21.83
N PHE A 111 -3.05 -22.59 22.82
CA PHE A 111 -2.43 -22.47 24.13
C PHE A 111 -3.11 -23.36 25.17
N LYS A 112 -2.31 -23.89 26.10
CA LYS A 112 -2.81 -24.67 27.24
C LYS A 112 -3.76 -23.84 28.09
N ARG A 113 -4.82 -24.48 28.57
CA ARG A 113 -5.77 -23.88 29.48
C ARG A 113 -5.79 -24.65 30.81
N ASP A 114 -6.04 -23.93 31.89
CA ASP A 114 -6.26 -24.50 33.20
C ASP A 114 -7.71 -25.11 33.33
N ASN A 115 -8.02 -25.65 34.50
CA ASN A 115 -9.34 -26.24 34.77
C ASN A 115 -10.48 -25.19 34.76
N GLU A 116 -10.16 -23.91 34.85
CA GLU A 116 -11.10 -22.78 34.83
C GLU A 116 -11.25 -22.19 33.41
N GLY A 117 -10.46 -22.70 32.44
CA GLY A 117 -10.47 -22.26 31.05
C GLY A 117 -9.55 -21.09 30.74
N ASN A 118 -8.78 -20.60 31.71
CA ASN A 118 -7.82 -19.50 31.48
C ASN A 118 -6.57 -20.01 30.79
N VAL A 119 -5.94 -19.14 29.98
CA VAL A 119 -4.67 -19.47 29.30
C VAL A 119 -3.54 -19.56 30.35
N VAL A 120 -2.80 -20.67 30.34
CA VAL A 120 -1.64 -20.89 31.21
C VAL A 120 -0.47 -20.05 30.73
N ILE A 121 0.00 -19.10 31.56
CA ILE A 121 1.17 -18.26 31.27
C ILE A 121 2.43 -18.92 31.82
N GLY A 122 3.46 -19.02 30.99
CA GLY A 122 4.78 -19.53 31.39
C GLY A 122 5.61 -18.52 32.17
N LEU A 123 6.74 -18.97 32.70
CA LEU A 123 7.68 -18.12 33.45
C LEU A 123 8.25 -16.94 32.66
N ASN A 124 8.23 -17.02 31.34
CA ASN A 124 8.66 -15.98 30.41
C ASN A 124 7.55 -14.92 30.16
N GLY A 125 6.39 -15.02 30.82
CA GLY A 125 5.26 -14.13 30.59
C GLY A 125 4.50 -14.38 29.29
N GLN A 126 4.84 -15.45 28.56
CA GLN A 126 4.16 -15.83 27.31
C GLN A 126 3.17 -16.98 27.56
N PRO A 127 2.07 -17.08 26.78
CA PRO A 127 1.18 -18.23 26.81
C PRO A 127 1.92 -19.55 26.55
N THR A 128 1.62 -20.58 27.33
CA THR A 128 2.21 -21.90 27.14
C THR A 128 1.59 -22.59 25.93
N LEU A 129 2.40 -22.87 24.93
CA LEU A 129 1.97 -23.53 23.71
C LEU A 129 1.54 -24.98 24.00
N GLU A 130 0.42 -25.40 23.40
CA GLU A 130 -0.04 -26.78 23.37
C GLU A 130 0.29 -27.44 22.03
N LYS A 131 -0.20 -26.84 20.95
CA LYS A 131 -0.02 -27.33 19.57
C LYS A 131 -0.21 -26.24 18.54
N TYR A 132 0.07 -26.55 17.28
CA TYR A 132 -0.25 -25.70 16.14
C TYR A 132 -1.34 -26.34 15.29
N LEU A 133 -2.18 -25.49 14.69
CA LEU A 133 -3.22 -25.90 13.74
C LEU A 133 -2.93 -25.30 12.36
N ASN A 134 -3.27 -26.08 11.35
CA ASN A 134 -3.41 -25.61 9.97
C ASN A 134 -4.65 -24.68 9.85
N PRO A 135 -4.79 -23.89 8.78
CA PRO A 135 -5.96 -23.04 8.53
C PRO A 135 -7.29 -23.81 8.47
N ASP A 136 -7.27 -25.09 8.11
CA ASP A 136 -8.42 -25.98 8.10
C ASP A 136 -8.80 -26.55 9.49
N GLY A 137 -8.05 -26.18 10.53
CA GLY A 137 -8.27 -26.63 11.90
C GLY A 137 -7.64 -27.99 12.25
N THR A 138 -6.98 -28.66 11.32
CA THR A 138 -6.24 -29.90 11.61
C THR A 138 -4.95 -29.61 12.35
N GLU A 139 -4.49 -30.57 13.17
CA GLU A 139 -3.23 -30.42 13.90
C GLU A 139 -2.02 -30.50 12.95
N TYR A 140 -1.10 -29.55 13.12
CA TYR A 140 0.15 -29.55 12.40
C TYR A 140 1.24 -30.28 13.20
N THR A 141 1.78 -31.36 12.66
CA THR A 141 2.80 -32.20 13.31
C THR A 141 4.21 -32.05 12.71
N GLY A 142 4.35 -31.18 11.68
CA GLY A 142 5.63 -30.91 11.04
C GLY A 142 6.52 -29.97 11.86
N LYS A 143 7.74 -29.77 11.37
CA LYS A 143 8.61 -28.72 11.94
C LYS A 143 8.09 -27.34 11.54
N ILE A 144 8.04 -26.45 12.52
CA ILE A 144 7.71 -25.04 12.25
C ILE A 144 8.92 -24.29 11.70
N ALA A 145 8.66 -23.33 10.85
CA ALA A 145 9.58 -22.29 10.42
C ALA A 145 9.16 -20.96 11.06
N GLN A 146 10.12 -20.05 11.26
CA GLN A 146 9.86 -18.73 11.85
C GLN A 146 10.42 -17.65 10.92
N MET A 147 9.62 -16.63 10.64
CA MET A 147 10.04 -15.45 9.89
C MET A 147 11.10 -14.69 10.67
N LYS A 148 12.07 -14.16 9.95
CA LYS A 148 13.13 -13.31 10.48
C LYS A 148 13.09 -11.95 9.80
N VAL A 149 13.39 -10.91 10.53
CA VAL A 149 13.58 -9.57 10.00
C VAL A 149 15.06 -9.23 10.13
N ASN A 150 15.73 -9.00 9.01
CA ASN A 150 17.19 -8.79 8.97
C ASN A 150 17.99 -9.85 9.79
N GLY A 151 17.55 -11.11 9.71
CA GLY A 151 18.21 -12.23 10.38
C GLY A 151 17.79 -12.48 11.84
N VAL A 152 17.00 -11.58 12.45
CA VAL A 152 16.45 -11.75 13.81
C VAL A 152 15.05 -12.35 13.73
N VAL A 153 14.77 -13.36 14.55
CA VAL A 153 13.43 -13.97 14.61
C VAL A 153 12.42 -12.96 15.13
N ALA A 154 11.34 -12.74 14.39
CA ALA A 154 10.26 -11.87 14.81
C ALA A 154 9.47 -12.52 15.95
N GLY A 155 9.14 -11.73 16.99
CA GLY A 155 8.40 -12.14 18.17
C GLY A 155 7.06 -11.46 18.32
N GLY A 156 6.41 -11.67 19.45
CA GLY A 156 5.14 -11.02 19.81
C GLY A 156 5.30 -9.49 19.87
N GLY A 157 4.39 -8.78 19.19
CA GLY A 157 4.45 -7.33 19.00
C GLY A 157 5.14 -6.87 17.72
N ASP A 158 5.90 -7.75 17.04
CA ASP A 158 6.55 -7.42 15.78
C ASP A 158 5.55 -7.48 14.61
N VAL A 159 5.84 -6.70 13.57
CA VAL A 159 5.02 -6.64 12.36
C VAL A 159 5.21 -7.90 11.51
N ILE A 160 4.11 -8.43 11.01
CA ILE A 160 4.09 -9.47 10.00
C ILE A 160 4.28 -8.83 8.64
N TRP A 161 5.44 -9.00 8.05
CA TRP A 161 5.74 -8.50 6.73
C TRP A 161 5.44 -9.54 5.64
N TYR A 162 5.07 -9.06 4.48
CA TYR A 162 4.93 -9.89 3.30
C TYR A 162 6.32 -10.39 2.87
N ASN A 163 6.50 -11.70 2.89
CA ASN A 163 7.69 -12.37 2.34
C ASN A 163 7.44 -12.57 0.84
N LYS A 164 8.24 -11.91 0.03
CA LYS A 164 8.09 -11.93 -1.42
C LYS A 164 8.77 -13.18 -1.99
N PRO A 165 8.06 -14.00 -2.81
CA PRO A 165 8.68 -15.15 -3.44
C PRO A 165 9.80 -14.72 -4.39
N ASN A 166 10.86 -15.53 -4.44
CA ASN A 166 11.95 -15.42 -5.40
C ASN A 166 11.44 -15.76 -6.83
N GLU A 167 12.34 -15.70 -7.81
CA GLU A 167 12.03 -16.01 -9.22
C GLU A 167 11.51 -17.46 -9.43
N ASN A 168 11.86 -18.38 -8.53
CA ASN A 168 11.38 -19.77 -8.55
C ASN A 168 10.05 -19.97 -7.80
N GLY A 169 9.48 -18.91 -7.21
CA GLY A 169 8.28 -18.98 -6.41
C GLY A 169 8.48 -19.50 -4.99
N GLU A 170 9.73 -19.55 -4.50
CA GLU A 170 10.08 -19.99 -3.15
C GLU A 170 10.15 -18.80 -2.19
N LEU A 171 9.82 -19.06 -0.92
CA LEU A 171 9.89 -18.11 0.17
C LEU A 171 11.08 -18.47 1.06
N ASP A 172 11.89 -17.49 1.41
CA ASP A 172 13.11 -17.72 2.22
C ASP A 172 12.91 -17.49 3.73
N GLY A 173 11.79 -16.90 4.11
CA GLY A 173 11.47 -16.60 5.51
C GLY A 173 12.32 -15.49 6.13
N VAL A 174 13.05 -14.72 5.32
CA VAL A 174 13.89 -13.61 5.78
C VAL A 174 13.45 -12.31 5.13
N ILE A 175 12.84 -11.45 5.90
CA ILE A 175 12.41 -10.13 5.44
C ILE A 175 13.60 -9.20 5.34
N ASN A 176 13.86 -8.72 4.13
CA ASN A 176 14.94 -7.80 3.79
C ASN A 176 14.54 -6.89 2.61
N SER A 177 15.48 -6.15 2.03
CA SER A 177 15.19 -5.22 0.92
C SER A 177 14.54 -5.86 -0.31
N ASN A 178 14.71 -7.17 -0.51
CA ASN A 178 14.12 -7.89 -1.65
C ASN A 178 12.60 -8.10 -1.49
N ASP A 179 12.07 -7.99 -0.25
CA ASP A 179 10.65 -8.15 0.07
C ASP A 179 9.84 -6.88 -0.16
N GLN A 180 10.50 -5.79 -0.56
CA GLN A 180 9.79 -4.59 -0.95
C GLN A 180 8.96 -4.85 -2.20
N THR A 181 7.76 -4.27 -2.24
CA THR A 181 6.79 -4.46 -3.31
C THR A 181 5.99 -3.19 -3.59
N GLU A 182 5.26 -3.20 -4.68
CA GLU A 182 4.32 -2.14 -5.01
C GLU A 182 3.16 -2.14 -4.01
N LEU A 183 2.95 -1.01 -3.34
CA LEU A 183 1.91 -0.85 -2.32
C LEU A 183 0.66 -0.18 -2.86
N GLY A 184 0.76 0.44 -4.05
CA GLY A 184 -0.31 1.17 -4.71
C GLY A 184 0.20 2.44 -5.37
N LYS A 185 -0.70 3.28 -5.86
CA LYS A 185 -0.35 4.51 -6.59
C LYS A 185 -1.14 5.72 -6.09
N ALA A 186 -0.51 6.89 -6.16
CA ALA A 186 -1.17 8.14 -5.78
C ALA A 186 -2.22 8.58 -6.82
N ASN A 187 -1.99 8.27 -8.09
CA ASN A 187 -2.89 8.67 -9.16
C ASN A 187 -4.15 7.82 -9.15
N PRO A 188 -5.34 8.44 -9.09
CA PRO A 188 -6.61 7.74 -9.21
C PRO A 188 -6.74 6.98 -10.53
N ASP A 189 -7.54 5.90 -10.51
CA ASP A 189 -7.84 5.11 -11.69
C ASP A 189 -8.76 5.87 -12.65
N TRP A 190 -9.69 6.66 -12.09
CA TRP A 190 -10.58 7.53 -12.85
C TRP A 190 -11.16 8.63 -11.96
N PHE A 191 -11.72 9.62 -12.62
CA PHE A 191 -12.43 10.73 -12.01
C PHE A 191 -13.82 10.88 -12.65
N GLY A 192 -14.74 11.45 -11.89
CA GLY A 192 -16.04 11.77 -12.40
C GLY A 192 -16.61 13.01 -11.75
N SER A 193 -17.51 13.69 -12.46
CA SER A 193 -18.32 14.74 -11.89
C SER A 193 -19.76 14.66 -12.40
N TRP A 194 -20.69 15.04 -11.56
CA TRP A 194 -22.10 15.11 -11.88
C TRP A 194 -22.68 16.44 -11.40
N GLY A 195 -22.86 17.35 -12.35
CA GLY A 195 -23.42 18.66 -12.12
C GLY A 195 -24.90 18.71 -12.46
N ASN A 196 -25.69 19.41 -11.64
CA ASN A 196 -27.12 19.62 -11.86
C ASN A 196 -27.48 21.08 -11.63
N THR A 197 -28.36 21.58 -12.46
CA THR A 197 -28.99 22.87 -12.30
C THR A 197 -30.52 22.71 -12.48
N LEU A 198 -31.25 23.00 -11.44
CA LEU A 198 -32.72 23.00 -11.42
C LEU A 198 -33.21 24.45 -11.27
N THR A 199 -34.06 24.87 -12.15
CA THR A 199 -34.69 26.19 -12.10
C THR A 199 -36.20 26.02 -12.03
N TYR A 200 -36.82 26.60 -11.04
CA TYR A 200 -38.28 26.64 -10.90
C TYR A 200 -38.71 28.09 -10.69
N LYS A 201 -39.37 28.67 -11.70
CA LYS A 201 -39.70 30.09 -11.73
C LYS A 201 -38.47 30.96 -11.45
N ASP A 202 -38.50 31.75 -10.38
CA ASP A 202 -37.42 32.66 -9.97
C ASP A 202 -36.35 31.99 -9.08
N PHE A 203 -36.54 30.72 -8.73
CA PHE A 203 -35.58 29.94 -7.90
C PHE A 203 -34.69 29.09 -8.75
N SER A 204 -33.40 29.07 -8.42
CA SER A 204 -32.40 28.20 -9.04
C SER A 204 -31.59 27.47 -7.97
N LEU A 205 -31.42 26.16 -8.15
CA LEU A 205 -30.56 25.31 -7.32
C LEU A 205 -29.50 24.64 -8.22
N SER A 206 -28.25 24.85 -7.90
CA SER A 206 -27.14 24.17 -8.58
C SER A 206 -26.30 23.44 -7.57
N PHE A 207 -25.91 22.19 -7.91
CA PHE A 207 -24.99 21.38 -7.12
C PHE A 207 -24.15 20.50 -8.02
N ASN A 208 -22.95 20.14 -7.55
CA ASN A 208 -22.02 19.29 -8.25
C ASN A 208 -21.42 18.25 -7.31
N PHE A 209 -21.41 16.98 -7.74
CA PHE A 209 -20.69 15.92 -7.09
C PHE A 209 -19.39 15.65 -7.86
N TYR A 210 -18.33 15.42 -7.11
CA TYR A 210 -17.03 15.04 -7.67
C TYR A 210 -16.59 13.72 -7.05
N VAL A 211 -16.09 12.81 -7.88
CA VAL A 211 -15.61 11.49 -7.48
C VAL A 211 -14.18 11.33 -7.99
N SER A 212 -13.32 10.85 -7.10
CA SER A 212 -11.96 10.40 -7.42
C SER A 212 -11.81 8.99 -6.89
N TRP A 213 -11.49 8.02 -7.75
CA TRP A 213 -11.48 6.61 -7.39
C TRP A 213 -10.13 5.95 -7.64
N GLY A 214 -9.69 5.05 -6.73
CA GLY A 214 -8.49 4.21 -6.89
C GLY A 214 -7.18 4.86 -6.47
N GLY A 215 -7.16 6.17 -6.21
CA GLY A 215 -5.97 6.85 -5.69
C GLY A 215 -5.73 6.54 -4.21
N GLN A 216 -4.47 6.45 -3.82
CA GLN A 216 -4.05 6.27 -2.43
C GLN A 216 -3.27 7.50 -1.95
N VAL A 217 -3.29 7.72 -0.65
CA VAL A 217 -2.57 8.83 -0.02
C VAL A 217 -1.51 8.28 0.93
N TRP A 218 -0.28 8.70 0.76
CA TRP A 218 0.78 8.42 1.71
C TRP A 218 0.60 9.30 2.95
N ASN A 219 0.34 8.67 4.10
CA ASN A 219 0.20 9.39 5.38
C ASN A 219 1.56 9.53 6.05
N ASP A 220 2.33 10.52 5.63
CA ASP A 220 3.67 10.79 6.18
C ASP A 220 3.63 11.24 7.64
N LEU A 221 2.55 11.91 8.03
CA LEU A 221 2.34 12.33 9.42
C LEU A 221 2.23 11.12 10.35
N LYS A 222 1.42 10.11 9.96
CA LYS A 222 1.31 8.86 10.71
C LYS A 222 2.66 8.13 10.77
N ARG A 223 3.38 8.06 9.66
CA ARG A 223 4.73 7.49 9.63
C ARG A 223 5.66 8.18 10.62
N TYR A 224 5.69 9.51 10.61
CA TYR A 224 6.52 10.32 11.50
C TYR A 224 6.21 10.05 12.98
N TYR A 225 4.93 10.12 13.38
CA TYR A 225 4.54 9.89 14.77
C TYR A 225 4.74 8.45 15.23
N CYS A 226 4.51 7.46 14.36
CA CYS A 226 4.74 6.05 14.69
C CYS A 226 6.24 5.68 14.75
N SER A 227 7.11 6.40 14.02
CA SER A 227 8.55 6.13 14.02
C SER A 227 9.31 6.88 15.12
N TRP A 228 8.83 8.07 15.53
CA TRP A 228 9.51 8.90 16.54
C TRP A 228 9.17 8.48 17.97
N GLY A 229 8.03 7.93 18.16
CA GLY A 229 7.54 7.53 19.48
C GLY A 229 7.91 6.12 19.91
N GLY A 230 8.92 5.48 19.33
CA GLY A 230 9.45 4.11 19.59
C GLY A 230 8.79 3.21 20.66
N ASN A 231 7.88 3.70 21.47
CA ASN A 231 7.23 2.98 22.56
C ASN A 231 5.85 3.51 22.97
N THR A 232 5.22 4.43 22.26
CA THR A 232 3.97 5.03 22.74
C THR A 232 2.69 4.33 22.25
N HIS A 233 2.82 3.31 21.44
CA HIS A 233 1.67 2.48 20.99
C HIS A 233 2.06 1.01 20.92
N LYS A 234 2.40 0.44 22.08
CA LYS A 234 2.27 -0.99 22.31
C LYS A 234 0.88 -1.28 22.82
#